data_3138c28c6ff68b84e384c54b6cc955a5
#
_entry.id   3138c28c6ff68b84e384c54b6cc955a5
#
_cell.length_a   1.000
_cell.length_b   1.000
_cell.length_c   1.000
_cell.angle_alpha   90.00
_cell.angle_beta   90.00
_cell.angle_gamma   90.00
#
_symmetry.space_group_name_H-M   'P 1'
#
loop_
_entity.id
_entity.type
_entity.pdbx_description
1 polymer ?
#
loop_
_entity_poly.entity_id
_entity_poly.type
_entity_poly.pdbx_seq_one_letter_code
_entity_poly.pdbx_strand_id
1 'polypeptide(L)'
;EGSRAFLEACAEWLSAVGNNDLSDYLASSPVPQTNMAVNLIAEGLSETPSLIVIDDLHKVGDETLFSILRELTLRIHRLKEVGLVMFSRSFRMVLPESDQSGNIVTLVMPLQGLDEESSRQILTAMPKMNTDQFTHIYSLSRGHPLILELINRGNVAETFHATLEAFVEK
;
A
#
# COMPACT_ATOMS: atom_id res chain seq x y z
N GLU A 1 -2.50 16.28 9.19
CA GLU A 1 -1.18 15.73 9.62
C GLU A 1 -0.54 14.84 8.53
N GLY A 2 -1.32 14.05 7.81
CA GLY A 2 -0.81 13.10 6.82
C GLY A 2 -0.12 13.73 5.61
N SER A 3 -0.71 14.75 5.01
CA SER A 3 -0.17 15.44 3.83
C SER A 3 1.17 16.14 4.13
N ARG A 4 1.26 16.80 5.27
CA ARG A 4 2.48 17.48 5.67
C ARG A 4 3.61 16.48 5.93
N ALA A 5 3.35 15.41 6.67
CA ALA A 5 4.33 14.35 6.94
C ALA A 5 4.82 13.66 5.66
N PHE A 6 3.92 13.43 4.70
CA PHE A 6 4.28 12.89 3.38
C PHE A 6 5.23 13.83 2.62
N LEU A 7 4.91 15.13 2.58
CA LEU A 7 5.76 16.11 1.89
C LEU A 7 7.14 16.23 2.56
N GLU A 8 7.19 16.22 3.90
CA GLU A 8 8.45 16.25 4.65
C GLU A 8 9.31 15.00 4.39
N ALA A 9 8.69 13.82 4.35
CA ALA A 9 9.40 12.59 4.00
C ALA A 9 9.96 12.62 2.57
N CYS A 10 9.19 13.13 1.61
CA CYS A 10 9.68 13.34 0.24
C CYS A 10 10.84 14.34 0.21
N ALA A 11 10.75 15.47 0.95
CA ALA A 11 11.79 16.49 1.00
C ALA A 11 13.08 15.95 1.62
N GLU A 12 12.98 15.17 2.71
CA GLU A 12 14.12 14.52 3.34
C GLU A 12 14.84 13.58 2.38
N TRP A 13 14.07 12.72 1.68
CA TRP A 13 14.65 11.81 0.71
C TRP A 13 15.30 12.54 -0.47
N LEU A 14 14.63 13.55 -1.04
CA LEU A 14 15.18 14.36 -2.15
C LEU A 14 16.45 15.09 -1.72
N SER A 15 16.49 15.64 -0.52
CA SER A 15 17.70 16.27 0.04
C SER A 15 18.85 15.28 0.20
N ALA A 16 18.57 14.04 0.57
CA ALA A 16 19.59 13.00 0.69
C ALA A 16 20.22 12.63 -0.67
N VAL A 17 19.52 12.85 -1.77
CA VAL A 17 20.05 12.67 -3.14
C VAL A 17 20.54 13.98 -3.78
N GLY A 18 20.58 15.07 -3.00
CA GLY A 18 21.18 16.35 -3.39
C GLY A 18 20.19 17.40 -3.93
N ASN A 19 18.89 17.12 -3.92
CA ASN A 19 17.86 18.08 -4.34
C ASN A 19 17.14 18.67 -3.12
N ASN A 20 17.34 19.96 -2.84
CA ASN A 20 16.77 20.65 -1.68
C ASN A 20 15.54 21.52 -2.02
N ASP A 21 15.10 21.58 -3.26
CA ASP A 21 14.06 22.51 -3.71
C ASP A 21 12.75 22.36 -2.95
N LEU A 22 12.33 21.10 -2.69
CA LEU A 22 11.12 20.83 -1.91
C LEU A 22 11.30 21.22 -0.44
N SER A 23 12.47 20.93 0.14
CA SER A 23 12.80 21.30 1.53
C SER A 23 12.76 22.82 1.74
N ASP A 24 13.39 23.58 0.85
CA ASP A 24 13.43 25.04 0.87
C ASP A 24 12.02 25.64 0.68
N TYR A 25 11.25 25.06 -0.24
CA TYR A 25 9.86 25.46 -0.43
C TYR A 25 9.01 25.24 0.82
N LEU A 26 9.10 24.08 1.46
CA LEU A 26 8.34 23.76 2.67
C LEU A 26 8.77 24.65 3.87
N ALA A 27 10.02 25.02 3.95
CA ALA A 27 10.53 25.95 4.97
C ALA A 27 9.97 27.37 4.80
N SER A 28 9.78 27.81 3.54
CA SER A 28 9.27 29.16 3.23
C SER A 28 7.74 29.25 3.19
N SER A 29 7.03 28.10 3.13
CA SER A 29 5.57 28.03 2.93
C SER A 29 4.89 27.21 4.03
N PRO A 30 4.33 27.86 5.07
CA PRO A 30 3.62 27.16 6.15
C PRO A 30 2.41 26.33 5.63
N VAL A 31 1.77 26.79 4.56
CA VAL A 31 0.68 26.10 3.86
C VAL A 31 1.08 25.88 2.41
N PRO A 32 1.72 24.75 2.10
CA PRO A 32 2.21 24.48 0.74
C PRO A 32 1.05 24.26 -0.22
N GLN A 33 1.19 24.84 -1.41
CA GLN A 33 0.24 24.59 -2.52
C GLN A 33 0.52 23.21 -3.11
N THR A 34 -0.52 22.40 -3.23
CA THR A 34 -0.44 21.01 -3.74
C THR A 34 0.29 20.94 -5.08
N ASN A 35 -0.10 21.77 -6.05
CA ASN A 35 0.49 21.74 -7.39
C ASN A 35 1.99 22.05 -7.39
N MET A 36 2.44 23.01 -6.56
CA MET A 36 3.85 23.37 -6.46
C MET A 36 4.65 22.27 -5.82
N ALA A 37 4.17 21.72 -4.70
CA ALA A 37 4.82 20.60 -4.01
C ALA A 37 4.95 19.38 -4.92
N VAL A 38 3.88 19.01 -5.64
CA VAL A 38 3.89 17.89 -6.58
C VAL A 38 4.84 18.10 -7.74
N ASN A 39 4.95 19.35 -8.25
CA ASN A 39 5.94 19.67 -9.29
C ASN A 39 7.36 19.43 -8.80
N LEU A 40 7.72 19.97 -7.63
CA LEU A 40 9.05 19.81 -7.05
C LEU A 40 9.39 18.34 -6.77
N ILE A 41 8.42 17.55 -6.30
CA ILE A 41 8.60 16.11 -6.16
C ILE A 41 8.88 15.47 -7.52
N ALA A 42 8.06 15.75 -8.53
CA ALA A 42 8.20 15.13 -9.84
C ALA A 42 9.50 15.53 -10.54
N GLU A 43 9.94 16.77 -10.41
CA GLU A 43 11.22 17.26 -10.90
C GLU A 43 12.39 16.54 -10.24
N GLY A 44 12.39 16.46 -8.91
CA GLY A 44 13.43 15.74 -8.18
C GLY A 44 13.48 14.23 -8.48
N LEU A 45 12.32 13.60 -8.67
CA LEU A 45 12.23 12.19 -9.06
C LEU A 45 12.71 11.94 -10.50
N SER A 46 12.66 12.93 -11.39
CA SER A 46 13.04 12.76 -12.79
C SER A 46 14.54 12.48 -13.00
N GLU A 47 15.35 12.81 -12.01
CA GLU A 47 16.80 12.69 -12.04
C GLU A 47 17.34 11.37 -11.44
N THR A 48 16.46 10.63 -10.72
CA THR A 48 16.90 9.44 -9.98
C THR A 48 15.88 8.32 -10.07
N PRO A 49 16.26 7.11 -10.50
CA PRO A 49 15.38 5.94 -10.47
C PRO A 49 14.80 5.74 -9.06
N SER A 50 13.46 5.68 -8.94
CA SER A 50 12.82 5.78 -7.65
C SER A 50 11.56 4.95 -7.56
N LEU A 51 11.32 4.37 -6.38
CA LEU A 51 10.07 3.70 -6.05
C LEU A 51 9.51 4.27 -4.74
N ILE A 52 8.37 4.94 -4.85
CA ILE A 52 7.62 5.40 -3.69
C ILE A 52 6.66 4.29 -3.26
N VAL A 53 6.73 3.89 -1.99
CA VAL A 53 5.83 2.88 -1.43
C VAL A 53 5.03 3.51 -0.29
N ILE A 54 3.71 3.41 -0.37
CA ILE A 54 2.79 3.90 0.67
C ILE A 54 2.00 2.71 1.19
N ASP A 55 2.18 2.40 2.47
CA ASP A 55 1.45 1.32 3.13
C ASP A 55 0.28 1.88 3.97
N ASP A 56 -0.68 1.00 4.23
CA ASP A 56 -1.85 1.29 5.07
C ASP A 56 -2.65 2.55 4.66
N LEU A 57 -2.73 2.84 3.37
CA LEU A 57 -3.41 4.05 2.85
C LEU A 57 -4.86 4.18 3.35
N HIS A 58 -5.52 3.07 3.67
CA HIS A 58 -6.88 3.06 4.22
C HIS A 58 -7.01 3.72 5.61
N LYS A 59 -5.90 3.90 6.35
CA LYS A 59 -5.87 4.58 7.65
C LYS A 59 -5.83 6.11 7.52
N VAL A 60 -5.56 6.60 6.32
CA VAL A 60 -5.45 8.03 6.05
C VAL A 60 -6.84 8.62 5.83
N GLY A 61 -7.17 9.68 6.58
CA GLY A 61 -8.39 10.49 6.42
C GLY A 61 -8.13 11.88 5.86
N ASP A 62 -6.96 12.14 5.29
CA ASP A 62 -6.50 13.46 4.84
C ASP A 62 -6.78 13.63 3.33
N GLU A 63 -7.83 14.38 2.99
CA GLU A 63 -8.22 14.68 1.62
C GLU A 63 -7.13 15.44 0.84
N THR A 64 -6.31 16.24 1.54
CA THR A 64 -5.18 16.93 0.91
C THR A 64 -4.12 15.94 0.45
N LEU A 65 -3.83 14.91 1.26
CA LEU A 65 -2.91 13.85 0.86
C LEU A 65 -3.46 13.08 -0.35
N PHE A 66 -4.74 12.76 -0.37
CA PHE A 66 -5.35 12.10 -1.55
C PHE A 66 -5.25 12.97 -2.80
N SER A 67 -5.43 14.29 -2.69
CA SER A 67 -5.24 15.21 -3.79
C SER A 67 -3.79 15.23 -4.28
N ILE A 68 -2.81 15.26 -3.37
CA ILE A 68 -1.37 15.18 -3.70
C ILE A 68 -1.07 13.87 -4.45
N LEU A 69 -1.52 12.74 -3.94
CA LEU A 69 -1.25 11.43 -4.54
C LEU A 69 -1.87 11.29 -5.93
N ARG A 70 -3.08 11.83 -6.13
CA ARG A 70 -3.75 11.87 -7.42
C ARG A 70 -2.96 12.68 -8.44
N GLU A 71 -2.55 13.89 -8.08
CA GLU A 71 -1.76 14.76 -8.96
C GLU A 71 -0.37 14.16 -9.22
N LEU A 72 0.25 13.58 -8.21
CA LEU A 72 1.55 12.91 -8.34
C LEU A 72 1.45 11.73 -9.32
N THR A 73 0.42 10.90 -9.21
CA THR A 73 0.18 9.77 -10.13
C THR A 73 0.15 10.24 -11.59
N LEU A 74 -0.55 11.36 -11.88
CA LEU A 74 -0.63 11.93 -13.23
C LEU A 74 0.69 12.47 -13.76
N ARG A 75 1.67 12.75 -12.90
CA ARG A 75 2.97 13.28 -13.30
C ARG A 75 4.02 12.20 -13.45
N ILE A 76 4.12 11.33 -12.46
CA ILE A 76 5.18 10.31 -12.43
C ILE A 76 5.01 9.25 -13.53
N HIS A 77 3.79 8.97 -14.02
CA HIS A 77 3.61 8.00 -15.11
C HIS A 77 4.35 8.40 -16.40
N ARG A 78 4.73 9.68 -16.55
CA ARG A 78 5.53 10.20 -17.67
C ARG A 78 7.02 10.12 -17.43
N LEU A 79 7.43 9.87 -16.19
CA LEU A 79 8.83 9.75 -15.82
C LEU A 79 9.31 8.32 -16.10
N LYS A 80 10.54 8.22 -16.58
CA LYS A 80 11.20 6.92 -16.72
C LYS A 80 11.73 6.48 -15.36
N GLU A 81 11.65 5.18 -15.09
CA GLU A 81 12.24 4.57 -13.90
C GLU A 81 11.70 5.10 -12.55
N VAL A 82 10.50 5.65 -12.56
CA VAL A 82 9.79 6.08 -11.35
C VAL A 82 8.52 5.27 -11.18
N GLY A 83 8.33 4.69 -9.99
CA GLY A 83 7.14 3.94 -9.62
C GLY A 83 6.47 4.47 -8.36
N LEU A 84 5.15 4.28 -8.25
CA LEU A 84 4.37 4.52 -7.05
C LEU A 84 3.53 3.29 -6.76
N VAL A 85 3.74 2.68 -5.60
CA VAL A 85 2.98 1.52 -5.12
C VAL A 85 2.23 1.91 -3.86
N MET A 86 0.94 1.64 -3.83
CA MET A 86 0.09 1.94 -2.69
C MET A 86 -0.64 0.69 -2.21
N PHE A 87 -0.52 0.38 -0.93
CA PHE A 87 -1.25 -0.72 -0.29
C PHE A 87 -2.42 -0.18 0.52
N SER A 88 -3.58 -0.79 0.33
CA SER A 88 -4.80 -0.42 1.06
C SER A 88 -5.71 -1.63 1.24
N ARG A 89 -6.35 -1.76 2.40
CA ARG A 89 -7.39 -2.79 2.63
C ARG A 89 -8.73 -2.42 2.00
N SER A 90 -8.97 -1.14 1.80
CA SER A 90 -10.18 -0.65 1.16
C SER A 90 -9.82 0.44 0.15
N PHE A 91 -10.47 0.39 -1.00
CA PHE A 91 -10.23 1.38 -2.06
C PHE A 91 -11.18 2.57 -1.82
N ARG A 92 -10.69 3.61 -1.14
CA ARG A 92 -11.46 4.85 -0.88
C ARG A 92 -11.08 5.98 -1.82
N MET A 93 -9.94 5.87 -2.48
CA MET A 93 -9.42 6.93 -3.34
C MET A 93 -9.71 6.61 -4.80
N VAL A 94 -10.32 7.57 -5.50
CA VAL A 94 -10.45 7.49 -6.95
C VAL A 94 -9.16 8.02 -7.56
N LEU A 95 -8.29 7.09 -7.97
CA LEU A 95 -7.11 7.41 -8.78
C LEU A 95 -7.49 7.54 -10.25
N PRO A 96 -6.80 8.37 -11.03
CA PRO A 96 -7.00 8.40 -12.46
C PRO A 96 -6.56 7.07 -13.08
N GLU A 97 -7.46 6.39 -13.77
CA GLU A 97 -7.14 5.15 -14.49
C GLU A 97 -6.33 5.44 -15.75
N SER A 98 -6.60 6.59 -16.39
CA SER A 98 -5.90 7.03 -17.59
C SER A 98 -5.65 8.53 -17.56
N ASP A 99 -4.63 8.96 -18.34
CA ASP A 99 -4.37 10.38 -18.58
C ASP A 99 -5.31 10.95 -19.68
N GLN A 100 -5.17 12.25 -19.99
CA GLN A 100 -5.95 12.92 -21.03
C GLN A 100 -5.73 12.33 -22.44
N SER A 101 -4.66 11.59 -22.65
CA SER A 101 -4.32 10.92 -23.91
C SER A 101 -4.77 9.46 -23.95
N GLY A 102 -5.42 8.97 -22.89
CA GLY A 102 -5.89 7.59 -22.78
C GLY A 102 -4.82 6.57 -22.37
N ASN A 103 -3.62 7.00 -21.96
CA ASN A 103 -2.61 6.10 -21.44
C ASN A 103 -3.01 5.65 -20.02
N ILE A 104 -2.86 4.34 -19.74
CA ILE A 104 -3.10 3.78 -18.40
C ILE A 104 -2.05 4.34 -17.45
N VAL A 105 -2.49 4.97 -16.36
CA VAL A 105 -1.62 5.56 -15.33
C VAL A 105 -1.69 4.81 -14.00
N THR A 106 -2.75 4.05 -13.77
CA THR A 106 -2.94 3.29 -12.54
C THR A 106 -3.38 1.86 -12.86
N LEU A 107 -2.71 0.89 -12.24
CA LEU A 107 -3.11 -0.51 -12.24
C LEU A 107 -3.59 -0.90 -10.85
N VAL A 108 -4.85 -1.30 -10.72
CA VAL A 108 -5.40 -1.82 -9.47
C VAL A 108 -5.28 -3.34 -9.47
N MET A 109 -4.58 -3.87 -8.46
CA MET A 109 -4.38 -5.30 -8.29
C MET A 109 -5.03 -5.77 -6.97
N PRO A 110 -6.23 -6.38 -7.02
CA PRO A 110 -6.83 -6.95 -5.83
C PRO A 110 -6.03 -8.19 -5.39
N LEU A 111 -5.47 -8.15 -4.19
CA LEU A 111 -4.81 -9.31 -3.59
C LEU A 111 -5.88 -10.23 -3.00
N GLN A 112 -5.94 -11.43 -3.50
CA GLN A 112 -6.79 -12.50 -2.97
C GLN A 112 -6.02 -13.33 -1.95
N GLY A 113 -6.74 -14.19 -1.21
CA GLY A 113 -6.11 -15.21 -0.38
C GLY A 113 -5.26 -16.17 -1.23
N LEU A 114 -4.34 -16.85 -0.59
CA LEU A 114 -3.53 -17.91 -1.21
C LEU A 114 -4.43 -19.05 -1.69
N ASP A 115 -4.01 -19.68 -2.78
CA ASP A 115 -4.63 -20.91 -3.24
C ASP A 115 -4.40 -22.09 -2.26
N GLU A 116 -5.05 -23.21 -2.53
CA GLU A 116 -4.94 -24.38 -1.64
C GLU A 116 -3.51 -24.93 -1.52
N GLU A 117 -2.77 -24.97 -2.63
CA GLU A 117 -1.40 -25.50 -2.67
C GLU A 117 -0.47 -24.61 -1.83
N SER A 118 -0.50 -23.31 -2.05
CA SER A 118 0.28 -22.35 -1.28
C SER A 118 -0.12 -22.32 0.21
N SER A 119 -1.43 -22.48 0.48
CA SER A 119 -1.93 -22.56 1.85
C SER A 119 -1.43 -23.81 2.60
N ARG A 120 -1.35 -24.96 1.90
CA ARG A 120 -0.75 -26.20 2.46
C ARG A 120 0.73 -26.00 2.80
N GLN A 121 1.47 -25.29 1.96
CA GLN A 121 2.88 -25.00 2.21
C GLN A 121 3.11 -24.18 3.48
N ILE A 122 2.20 -23.28 3.83
CA ILE A 122 2.28 -22.55 5.11
C ILE A 122 2.01 -23.46 6.30
N LEU A 123 1.06 -24.40 6.18
CA LEU A 123 0.63 -25.28 7.28
C LEU A 123 1.60 -26.47 7.52
N THR A 124 2.86 -26.31 7.22
CA THR A 124 3.88 -27.38 7.30
C THR A 124 4.14 -27.91 8.71
N ALA A 125 3.88 -27.14 9.76
CA ALA A 125 4.01 -27.61 11.15
C ALA A 125 2.89 -28.59 11.56
N MET A 126 1.92 -28.87 10.70
CA MET A 126 0.81 -29.81 10.92
C MET A 126 0.93 -31.08 10.02
N PRO A 127 2.01 -31.88 10.15
CA PRO A 127 2.32 -32.97 9.20
C PRO A 127 1.30 -34.12 9.20
N LYS A 128 0.37 -34.18 10.18
CA LYS A 128 -0.67 -35.20 10.29
C LYS A 128 -2.07 -34.67 9.90
N MET A 129 -2.16 -33.46 9.35
CA MET A 129 -3.44 -32.90 8.96
C MET A 129 -4.03 -33.69 7.77
N ASN A 130 -5.22 -34.23 7.98
CA ASN A 130 -5.95 -34.92 6.90
C ASN A 130 -6.63 -33.91 5.96
N THR A 131 -7.15 -34.43 4.84
CA THR A 131 -7.80 -33.61 3.81
C THR A 131 -9.00 -32.83 4.36
N ASP A 132 -9.83 -33.46 5.20
CA ASP A 132 -11.03 -32.81 5.73
C ASP A 132 -10.69 -31.65 6.67
N GLN A 133 -9.67 -31.84 7.52
CA GLN A 133 -9.14 -30.79 8.40
C GLN A 133 -8.58 -29.61 7.57
N PHE A 134 -7.81 -29.90 6.54
CA PHE A 134 -7.31 -28.85 5.64
C PHE A 134 -8.46 -28.09 4.97
N THR A 135 -9.42 -28.80 4.38
CA THR A 135 -10.57 -28.19 3.71
C THR A 135 -11.34 -27.28 4.67
N HIS A 136 -11.53 -27.71 5.91
CA HIS A 136 -12.18 -26.90 6.94
C HIS A 136 -11.36 -25.63 7.26
N ILE A 137 -10.06 -25.74 7.52
CA ILE A 137 -9.17 -24.61 7.76
C ILE A 137 -9.16 -23.64 6.57
N TYR A 138 -9.05 -24.16 5.36
CA TYR A 138 -9.02 -23.36 4.15
C TYR A 138 -10.34 -22.62 3.94
N SER A 139 -11.48 -23.27 4.14
CA SER A 139 -12.80 -22.64 4.04
C SER A 139 -12.98 -21.45 5.00
N LEU A 140 -12.46 -21.58 6.22
CA LEU A 140 -12.50 -20.52 7.24
C LEU A 140 -11.50 -19.39 6.96
N SER A 141 -10.25 -19.75 6.64
CA SER A 141 -9.18 -18.77 6.40
C SER A 141 -9.29 -18.09 5.05
N ARG A 142 -9.95 -18.72 4.07
CA ARG A 142 -9.98 -18.30 2.66
C ARG A 142 -8.58 -18.02 2.10
N GLY A 143 -7.59 -18.77 2.56
CA GLY A 143 -6.19 -18.58 2.17
C GLY A 143 -5.53 -17.33 2.76
N HIS A 144 -6.10 -16.70 3.80
CA HIS A 144 -5.49 -15.50 4.39
C HIS A 144 -4.17 -15.85 5.07
N PRO A 145 -3.00 -15.31 4.62
CA PRO A 145 -1.68 -15.76 5.09
C PRO A 145 -1.50 -15.67 6.61
N LEU A 146 -1.90 -14.56 7.22
CA LEU A 146 -1.77 -14.37 8.66
C LEU A 146 -2.60 -15.38 9.45
N ILE A 147 -3.82 -15.71 9.01
CA ILE A 147 -4.66 -16.69 9.67
C ILE A 147 -4.01 -18.08 9.59
N LEU A 148 -3.53 -18.46 8.41
CA LEU A 148 -2.81 -19.70 8.19
C LEU A 148 -1.55 -19.80 9.07
N GLU A 149 -0.79 -18.71 9.17
CA GLU A 149 0.41 -18.66 10.02
C GLU A 149 0.09 -18.79 11.51
N LEU A 150 -0.97 -18.12 11.99
CA LEU A 150 -1.43 -18.26 13.38
C LEU A 150 -1.85 -19.70 13.70
N ILE A 151 -2.55 -20.36 12.78
CA ILE A 151 -2.91 -21.77 12.88
C ILE A 151 -1.65 -22.64 12.95
N ASN A 152 -0.69 -22.41 12.04
CA ASN A 152 0.54 -23.17 11.95
C ASN A 152 1.41 -23.08 13.22
N ARG A 153 1.41 -21.95 13.91
CA ARG A 153 2.16 -21.73 15.16
C ARG A 153 1.55 -22.41 16.40
N GLY A 154 0.43 -23.11 16.25
CA GLY A 154 -0.19 -23.87 17.35
C GLY A 154 -0.90 -23.02 18.42
N ASN A 155 -1.03 -21.71 18.23
CA ASN A 155 -1.70 -20.82 19.18
C ASN A 155 -3.24 -20.87 19.11
N VAL A 156 -3.80 -21.93 18.52
CA VAL A 156 -5.15 -21.88 17.94
C VAL A 156 -6.20 -22.71 18.68
N ALA A 157 -5.83 -23.52 19.63
CA ALA A 157 -6.81 -24.43 20.25
C ALA A 157 -7.87 -23.71 21.10
N GLU A 158 -7.56 -22.55 21.68
CA GLU A 158 -8.50 -21.85 22.58
C GLU A 158 -8.99 -20.47 22.07
N THR A 159 -8.25 -19.84 21.16
CA THR A 159 -8.57 -18.48 20.70
C THR A 159 -9.27 -18.44 19.33
N PHE A 160 -9.34 -19.57 18.63
CA PHE A 160 -9.70 -19.63 17.21
C PHE A 160 -11.16 -19.27 16.94
N HIS A 161 -12.10 -19.75 17.73
CA HIS A 161 -13.52 -19.42 17.52
C HIS A 161 -13.80 -17.93 17.72
N ALA A 162 -13.27 -17.34 18.78
CA ALA A 162 -13.54 -15.92 19.10
C ALA A 162 -12.85 -14.95 18.13
N THR A 163 -11.67 -15.33 17.61
CA THR A 163 -10.89 -14.42 16.71
C THR A 163 -11.37 -14.50 15.27
N LEU A 164 -11.80 -15.68 14.79
CA LEU A 164 -12.34 -15.85 13.45
C LEU A 164 -13.71 -15.20 13.27
N GLU A 165 -14.61 -15.33 14.23
CA GLU A 165 -15.91 -14.67 14.20
C GLU A 165 -15.74 -13.13 14.14
N ALA A 166 -14.81 -12.56 14.90
CA ALA A 166 -14.50 -11.14 14.89
C ALA A 166 -13.85 -10.64 13.59
N PHE A 167 -13.21 -11.52 12.79
CA PHE A 167 -12.57 -11.17 11.53
C PHE A 167 -13.48 -11.33 10.30
N VAL A 168 -14.46 -12.23 10.37
CA VAL A 168 -15.41 -12.51 9.27
C VAL A 168 -16.58 -11.52 9.26
N GLU A 169 -16.90 -10.88 10.40
CA GLU A 169 -18.00 -9.90 10.52
C GLU A 169 -17.60 -8.45 10.14
N LYS A 170 -16.39 -8.20 9.68
CA LYS A 170 -15.92 -6.89 9.19
C LYS A 170 -15.58 -6.92 7.72
#